data_841969bb4aa0e9ea4ad49ebfc3e36d52
#
_entry.id   841969bb4aa0e9ea4ad49ebfc3e36d52
#
_cell.length_a   1.000
_cell.length_b   1.000
_cell.length_c   1.000
_cell.angle_alpha   90.00
_cell.angle_beta   90.00
_cell.angle_gamma   90.00
#
_symmetry.space_group_name_H-M   'P 1'
#
loop_
_entity.id
_entity.type
_entity.pdbx_description
1 polymer ?
#
loop_
_entity_poly.entity_id
_entity_poly.type
_entity_poly.pdbx_seq_one_letter_code
_entity_poly.pdbx_strand_id
1 'polypeptide(L)'
;MRMKGTRSLREFTRILDVDRRLRRFCLIKTGEKGYTRSVISRFTTRVGAERLQLIIDEKVIQLLRRARVEEADVVLDPSFIKAWSIRRPDDGKVGFSDSDAKVGRNGRGYDLGYKLHLSVEQKRILPLALLVAPANDNEKKHAPSLRGPGRC
;
A
#
# COMPACT_ATOMS: atom_id res chain seq x y z
N MET A 1 1.26 -1.02 18.84
CA MET A 1 0.42 0.14 18.45
C MET A 1 -0.41 -0.28 17.24
N ARG A 2 -1.71 -0.53 17.39
CA ARG A 2 -2.58 -0.81 16.23
C ARG A 2 -2.81 0.51 15.51
N MET A 3 -2.17 0.72 14.37
CA MET A 3 -2.65 1.70 13.41
C MET A 3 -4.01 1.18 12.92
N LYS A 4 -5.09 1.83 13.34
CA LYS A 4 -6.39 1.58 12.74
C LYS A 4 -6.26 1.93 11.27
N GLY A 5 -6.44 0.94 10.39
CA GLY A 5 -6.34 1.16 8.96
C GLY A 5 -7.27 2.29 8.53
N THR A 6 -6.70 3.36 8.01
CA THR A 6 -7.46 4.48 7.48
C THR A 6 -8.06 4.09 6.15
N ARG A 7 -9.37 4.24 6.00
CA ARG A 7 -10.10 3.85 4.79
C ARG A 7 -10.10 4.93 3.71
N SER A 8 -9.66 6.15 4.03
CA SER A 8 -9.67 7.27 3.08
C SER A 8 -8.68 8.37 3.47
N LEU A 9 -8.27 9.18 2.49
CA LEU A 9 -7.47 10.38 2.76
C LEU A 9 -8.16 11.38 3.69
N ARG A 10 -9.50 11.45 3.67
CA ARG A 10 -10.27 12.30 4.59
C ARG A 10 -10.14 11.81 6.04
N GLU A 11 -10.21 10.52 6.26
CA GLU A 11 -10.02 9.92 7.58
C GLU A 11 -8.58 10.09 8.06
N PHE A 12 -7.61 9.87 7.17
CA PHE A 12 -6.20 10.09 7.48
C PHE A 12 -5.93 11.53 7.93
N THR A 13 -6.44 12.54 7.22
CA THR A 13 -6.24 13.94 7.59
C THR A 13 -6.88 14.27 8.94
N ARG A 14 -8.04 13.72 9.26
CA ARG A 14 -8.67 13.89 10.58
C ARG A 14 -7.82 13.27 11.71
N ILE A 15 -7.28 12.08 11.49
CA ILE A 15 -6.38 11.44 12.47
C ILE A 15 -5.11 12.28 12.62
N LEU A 16 -4.56 12.77 11.49
CA LEU A 16 -3.38 13.64 11.49
C LEU A 16 -3.57 14.92 12.29
N ASP A 17 -4.78 15.47 12.34
CA ASP A 17 -5.08 16.68 13.12
C ASP A 17 -5.07 16.43 14.64
N VAL A 18 -5.46 15.25 15.09
CA VAL A 18 -5.65 14.94 16.53
C VAL A 18 -4.56 14.08 17.15
N ASP A 19 -3.90 13.23 16.37
CA ASP A 19 -2.86 12.32 16.87
C ASP A 19 -1.50 13.01 16.98
N ARG A 20 -1.09 13.35 18.21
CA ARG A 20 0.20 14.01 18.48
C ARG A 20 1.40 13.23 18.01
N ARG A 21 1.37 11.90 18.03
CA ARG A 21 2.48 11.03 17.60
C ARG A 21 2.63 11.07 16.10
N LEU A 22 1.50 10.96 15.39
CA LEU A 22 1.47 11.04 13.93
C LEU A 22 1.90 12.44 13.45
N ARG A 23 1.43 13.51 14.10
CA ARG A 23 1.86 14.89 13.81
C ARG A 23 3.38 15.05 13.95
N ARG A 24 3.94 14.57 15.07
CA ARG A 24 5.38 14.62 15.31
C ARG A 24 6.15 13.81 14.25
N PHE A 25 5.65 12.64 13.87
CA PHE A 25 6.24 11.82 12.81
C PHE A 25 6.22 12.55 11.46
N CYS A 26 5.15 13.26 11.14
CA CYS A 26 5.01 14.07 9.94
C CYS A 26 5.66 15.48 10.05
N LEU A 27 6.44 15.73 11.08
CA LEU A 27 7.14 17.00 11.35
C LEU A 27 6.22 18.23 11.42
N ILE A 28 4.97 18.03 11.84
CA ILE A 28 3.99 19.12 12.03
C ILE A 28 4.16 19.67 13.44
N LYS A 29 4.50 20.95 13.55
CA LYS A 29 4.71 21.61 14.84
C LYS A 29 3.41 21.78 15.62
N THR A 30 3.53 21.99 16.93
CA THR A 30 2.40 22.31 17.78
C THR A 30 1.80 23.66 17.35
N GLY A 31 0.47 23.70 17.19
CA GLY A 31 -0.23 24.90 16.71
C GLY A 31 -0.34 25.05 15.20
N GLU A 32 0.46 24.34 14.40
CA GLU A 32 0.32 24.35 12.94
C GLU A 32 -0.89 23.50 12.50
N LYS A 33 -1.52 23.88 11.39
CA LYS A 33 -2.54 23.04 10.74
C LYS A 33 -1.90 21.81 10.08
N GLY A 34 -2.56 20.67 10.17
CA GLY A 34 -2.16 19.47 9.45
C GLY A 34 -2.30 19.62 7.93
N TYR A 35 -1.73 18.68 7.18
CA TYR A 35 -1.85 18.65 5.73
C TYR A 35 -3.28 18.36 5.29
N THR A 36 -3.80 19.16 4.37
CA THR A 36 -5.13 18.94 3.80
C THR A 36 -5.10 17.77 2.81
N ARG A 37 -6.28 17.18 2.57
CA ARG A 37 -6.46 16.13 1.56
C ARG A 37 -5.88 16.52 0.20
N SER A 38 -6.10 17.78 -0.23
CA SER A 38 -5.63 18.27 -1.53
C SER A 38 -4.10 18.35 -1.61
N VAL A 39 -3.45 18.68 -0.51
CA VAL A 39 -1.97 18.71 -0.44
C VAL A 39 -1.42 17.29 -0.57
N ILE A 40 -1.98 16.34 0.18
CA ILE A 40 -1.53 14.94 0.13
C ILE A 40 -1.78 14.35 -1.25
N SER A 41 -2.96 14.55 -1.83
CA SER A 41 -3.30 14.05 -3.16
C SER A 41 -2.36 14.63 -4.24
N ARG A 42 -2.12 15.93 -4.23
CA ARG A 42 -1.17 16.57 -5.16
C ARG A 42 0.26 16.08 -4.99
N PHE A 43 0.67 15.86 -3.75
CA PHE A 43 1.99 15.29 -3.45
C PHE A 43 2.14 13.89 -4.05
N THR A 44 1.19 12.97 -3.79
CA THR A 44 1.25 11.62 -4.33
C THR A 44 1.22 11.58 -5.85
N THR A 45 0.43 12.45 -6.48
CA THR A 45 0.41 12.58 -7.96
C THR A 45 1.75 13.09 -8.51
N ARG A 46 2.37 14.07 -7.86
CA ARG A 46 3.68 14.61 -8.29
C ARG A 46 4.82 13.62 -8.13
N VAL A 47 4.83 12.90 -7.03
CA VAL A 47 5.89 11.91 -6.75
C VAL A 47 5.76 10.72 -7.71
N GLY A 48 4.52 10.28 -7.97
CA GLY A 48 4.24 9.12 -8.79
C GLY A 48 4.47 7.79 -8.06
N ALA A 49 3.91 6.73 -8.59
CA ALA A 49 3.96 5.41 -7.96
C ALA A 49 5.39 4.84 -7.90
N GLU A 50 6.16 4.98 -8.97
CA GLU A 50 7.52 4.45 -9.05
C GLU A 50 8.46 5.05 -8.01
N ARG A 51 8.45 6.39 -7.85
CA ARG A 51 9.29 7.06 -6.84
C ARG A 51 8.84 6.73 -5.41
N LEU A 52 7.53 6.61 -5.19
CA LEU A 52 7.00 6.16 -3.89
C LEU A 52 7.48 4.75 -3.57
N GLN A 53 7.49 3.85 -4.55
CA GLN A 53 8.01 2.49 -4.38
C GLN A 53 9.49 2.51 -4.00
N LEU A 54 10.32 3.27 -4.71
CA LEU A 54 11.75 3.40 -4.39
C LEU A 54 12.00 3.92 -2.97
N ILE A 55 11.21 4.89 -2.52
CA ILE A 55 11.30 5.41 -1.14
C ILE A 55 10.94 4.31 -0.13
N ILE A 56 9.89 3.53 -0.40
CA ILE A 56 9.47 2.43 0.47
C ILE A 56 10.59 1.39 0.55
N ASP A 57 11.12 0.96 -0.60
CA ASP A 57 12.17 -0.06 -0.67
C ASP A 57 13.43 0.38 0.08
N GLU A 58 13.86 1.64 -0.08
CA GLU A 58 14.98 2.19 0.68
C GLU A 58 14.73 2.16 2.18
N LYS A 59 13.53 2.55 2.64
CA LYS A 59 13.18 2.51 4.05
C LYS A 59 13.11 1.10 4.61
N VAL A 60 12.62 0.15 3.84
CA VAL A 60 12.63 -1.27 4.20
C VAL A 60 14.07 -1.75 4.38
N ILE A 61 14.97 -1.47 3.42
CA ILE A 61 16.39 -1.84 3.52
C ILE A 61 17.03 -1.24 4.79
N GLN A 62 16.76 0.03 5.07
CA GLN A 62 17.27 0.70 6.28
C GLN A 62 16.76 0.01 7.56
N LEU A 63 15.49 -0.37 7.61
CA LEU A 63 14.90 -1.09 8.74
C LEU A 63 15.54 -2.47 8.92
N LEU A 64 15.72 -3.24 7.85
CA LEU A 64 16.33 -4.56 7.89
C LEU A 64 17.78 -4.51 8.40
N ARG A 65 18.57 -3.55 7.90
CA ARG A 65 19.94 -3.33 8.38
C ARG A 65 19.99 -2.99 9.86
N ARG A 66 19.11 -2.09 10.33
CA ARG A 66 19.03 -1.72 11.76
C ARG A 66 18.60 -2.89 12.64
N ALA A 67 17.69 -3.72 12.14
CA ALA A 67 17.18 -4.88 12.84
C ALA A 67 18.14 -6.09 12.77
N ARG A 68 19.26 -6.01 12.03
CA ARG A 68 20.23 -7.09 11.82
C ARG A 68 19.54 -8.39 11.38
N VAL A 69 18.66 -8.28 10.37
CA VAL A 69 17.96 -9.43 9.79
C VAL A 69 18.89 -10.07 8.75
N GLU A 70 19.53 -11.18 9.10
CA GLU A 70 20.43 -11.93 8.20
C GLU A 70 19.66 -13.02 7.46
N GLU A 71 18.85 -13.79 8.18
CA GLU A 71 17.93 -14.79 7.63
C GLU A 71 16.55 -14.58 8.24
N ALA A 72 15.50 -14.74 7.43
CA ALA A 72 14.15 -14.58 7.91
C ALA A 72 13.20 -15.57 7.25
N ASP A 73 12.36 -16.17 8.07
CA ASP A 73 11.17 -16.84 7.61
C ASP A 73 10.21 -15.77 7.07
N VAL A 74 9.80 -15.91 5.82
CA VAL A 74 8.98 -14.94 5.12
C VAL A 74 7.55 -15.45 5.02
N VAL A 75 6.62 -14.65 5.50
CA VAL A 75 5.18 -14.88 5.29
C VAL A 75 4.71 -13.98 4.16
N LEU A 76 4.04 -14.57 3.18
CA LEU A 76 3.39 -13.86 2.08
C LEU A 76 1.88 -13.85 2.36
N ASP A 77 1.29 -12.67 2.43
CA ASP A 77 -0.16 -12.52 2.64
C ASP A 77 -0.75 -11.56 1.60
N PRO A 78 -1.61 -12.08 0.70
CA PRO A 78 -2.30 -11.24 -0.26
C PRO A 78 -3.57 -10.65 0.36
N SER A 79 -3.65 -9.33 0.38
CA SER A 79 -4.84 -8.60 0.80
C SER A 79 -5.57 -8.01 -0.41
N PHE A 80 -6.90 -8.10 -0.43
CA PHE A 80 -7.71 -7.54 -1.52
C PHE A 80 -8.00 -6.06 -1.30
N ILE A 81 -7.75 -5.24 -2.32
CA ILE A 81 -8.09 -3.82 -2.36
C ILE A 81 -9.20 -3.62 -3.38
N LYS A 82 -10.40 -3.31 -2.91
CA LYS A 82 -11.55 -3.05 -3.77
C LYS A 82 -11.35 -1.75 -4.54
N ALA A 83 -11.51 -1.79 -5.87
CA ALA A 83 -11.55 -0.60 -6.71
C ALA A 83 -12.93 0.04 -6.66
N TRP A 84 -12.95 1.35 -6.49
CA TRP A 84 -14.17 2.17 -6.62
C TRP A 84 -14.28 2.61 -8.08
N SER A 85 -14.70 1.71 -8.93
CA SER A 85 -14.85 1.96 -10.34
C SER A 85 -16.31 1.84 -10.76
N ILE A 86 -16.76 2.80 -11.55
CA ILE A 86 -18.13 2.83 -12.10
C ILE A 86 -18.07 2.14 -13.46
N ARG A 87 -19.04 1.25 -13.71
CA ARG A 87 -19.25 0.68 -15.04
C ARG A 87 -19.70 1.80 -15.96
N ARG A 88 -18.95 2.05 -17.01
CA ARG A 88 -19.37 3.02 -18.05
C ARG A 88 -20.34 2.33 -19.00
N PRO A 89 -21.57 2.82 -19.15
CA PRO A 89 -22.50 2.31 -20.13
C PRO A 89 -22.28 3.07 -21.46
N ASP A 90 -21.09 2.92 -22.09
CA ASP A 90 -20.83 3.66 -23.31
C ASP A 90 -20.58 2.73 -24.49
N ASP A 91 -21.28 2.97 -25.55
CA ASP A 91 -21.02 2.61 -26.96
C ASP A 91 -20.71 1.13 -27.24
N GLY A 92 -21.42 0.22 -26.58
CA GLY A 92 -21.24 -1.22 -26.77
C GLY A 92 -19.94 -1.81 -26.19
N LYS A 93 -19.05 -0.99 -25.64
CA LYS A 93 -17.86 -1.43 -24.91
C LYS A 93 -18.09 -1.31 -23.41
N VAL A 94 -18.41 -2.42 -22.78
CA VAL A 94 -18.56 -2.50 -21.33
C VAL A 94 -17.17 -2.41 -20.69
N GLY A 95 -16.79 -1.23 -20.19
CA GLY A 95 -15.56 -0.99 -19.47
C GLY A 95 -15.79 -0.42 -18.07
N PHE A 96 -14.82 -0.57 -17.22
CA PHE A 96 -14.77 0.13 -15.93
C PHE A 96 -13.97 1.44 -16.07
N SER A 97 -14.27 2.45 -15.24
CA SER A 97 -13.53 3.71 -15.24
C SER A 97 -12.05 3.53 -14.84
N ASP A 98 -11.74 2.46 -14.12
CA ASP A 98 -10.42 1.99 -13.80
C ASP A 98 -10.11 0.75 -14.66
N SER A 99 -9.37 0.95 -15.74
CA SER A 99 -9.05 -0.09 -16.73
C SER A 99 -8.08 -1.14 -16.20
N ASP A 100 -7.28 -0.78 -15.20
CA ASP A 100 -6.22 -1.63 -14.65
C ASP A 100 -6.76 -2.56 -13.56
N ALA A 101 -7.85 -2.16 -12.90
CA ALA A 101 -8.55 -3.03 -11.97
C ALA A 101 -9.16 -4.23 -12.67
N LYS A 102 -9.04 -5.41 -12.07
CA LYS A 102 -9.59 -6.66 -12.60
C LYS A 102 -10.47 -7.34 -11.55
N VAL A 103 -11.38 -8.19 -12.03
CA VAL A 103 -12.21 -9.01 -11.16
C VAL A 103 -11.37 -10.16 -10.61
N GLY A 104 -11.31 -10.28 -9.30
CA GLY A 104 -10.58 -11.35 -8.61
C GLY A 104 -11.30 -11.81 -7.36
N ARG A 105 -10.88 -12.96 -6.84
CA ARG A 105 -11.45 -13.53 -5.62
C ARG A 105 -11.02 -12.73 -4.41
N ASN A 106 -11.98 -12.29 -3.63
CA ASN A 106 -11.80 -11.84 -2.25
C ASN A 106 -12.28 -12.96 -1.29
N GLY A 107 -12.08 -12.85 0.01
CA GLY A 107 -12.47 -13.88 0.97
C GLY A 107 -13.98 -14.22 0.99
N ARG A 108 -14.83 -13.40 0.37
CA ARG A 108 -16.29 -13.53 0.36
C ARG A 108 -16.91 -13.79 -1.01
N GLY A 109 -16.11 -13.74 -2.08
CA GLY A 109 -16.62 -13.88 -3.45
C GLY A 109 -15.68 -13.26 -4.48
N TYR A 110 -16.24 -12.59 -5.49
CA TYR A 110 -15.50 -11.92 -6.54
C TYR A 110 -15.81 -10.43 -6.52
N ASP A 111 -14.79 -9.61 -6.61
CA ASP A 111 -14.91 -8.16 -6.65
C ASP A 111 -13.90 -7.57 -7.66
N LEU A 112 -14.18 -6.35 -8.13
CA LEU A 112 -13.26 -5.58 -8.95
C LEU A 112 -12.20 -4.93 -8.06
N GLY A 113 -10.92 -5.08 -8.39
CA GLY A 113 -9.88 -4.44 -7.61
C GLY A 113 -8.47 -4.92 -7.90
N TYR A 114 -7.66 -4.84 -6.87
CA TYR A 114 -6.25 -5.18 -6.85
C TYR A 114 -5.95 -6.14 -5.69
N LYS A 115 -4.85 -6.85 -5.81
CA LYS A 115 -4.24 -7.59 -4.70
C LYS A 115 -2.99 -6.88 -4.24
N LEU A 116 -2.92 -6.59 -2.96
CA LEU A 116 -1.72 -6.16 -2.28
C LEU A 116 -0.98 -7.40 -1.79
N HIS A 117 0.15 -7.69 -2.37
CA HIS A 117 1.05 -8.74 -1.90
C HIS A 117 2.06 -8.12 -0.94
N LEU A 118 2.07 -8.59 0.29
CA LEU A 118 2.98 -8.14 1.32
C LEU A 118 3.81 -9.33 1.80
N SER A 119 5.12 -9.20 1.77
CA SER A 119 6.02 -10.12 2.44
C SER A 119 6.48 -9.54 3.77
N VAL A 120 6.47 -10.36 4.80
CA VAL A 120 6.76 -9.94 6.17
C VAL A 120 7.75 -10.93 6.80
N GLU A 121 8.75 -10.42 7.47
CA GLU A 121 9.61 -11.22 8.34
C GLU A 121 8.81 -11.64 9.57
N GLN A 122 8.79 -12.95 9.85
CA GLN A 122 7.86 -13.55 10.80
C GLN A 122 8.13 -13.18 12.26
N LYS A 123 9.40 -13.12 12.67
CA LYS A 123 9.76 -12.93 14.08
C LYS A 123 9.53 -11.50 14.58
N ARG A 124 9.83 -10.49 13.73
CA ARG A 124 9.75 -9.07 14.09
C ARG A 124 8.59 -8.35 13.42
N ILE A 125 7.87 -9.06 12.54
CA ILE A 125 6.75 -8.50 11.76
C ILE A 125 7.22 -7.27 10.93
N LEU A 126 8.41 -7.37 10.34
CA LEU A 126 8.95 -6.31 9.49
C LEU A 126 8.55 -6.52 8.05
N PRO A 127 8.01 -5.50 7.36
CA PRO A 127 7.72 -5.60 5.93
C PRO A 127 9.04 -5.73 5.16
N LEU A 128 9.10 -6.69 4.22
CA LEU A 128 10.26 -6.95 3.38
C LEU A 128 10.06 -6.42 1.96
N ALA A 129 8.88 -6.64 1.41
CA ALA A 129 8.50 -6.16 0.10
C ALA A 129 6.99 -6.00 0.01
N LEU A 130 6.58 -5.12 -0.89
CA LEU A 130 5.18 -4.81 -1.15
C LEU A 130 4.98 -4.67 -2.66
N LEU A 131 3.94 -5.32 -3.18
CA LEU A 131 3.57 -5.26 -4.58
C LEU A 131 2.05 -5.16 -4.71
N VAL A 132 1.59 -4.27 -5.59
CA VAL A 132 0.18 -4.18 -5.97
C VAL A 132 0.03 -4.71 -7.39
N ALA A 133 -0.87 -5.67 -7.57
CA ALA A 133 -1.18 -6.27 -8.86
C ALA A 133 -2.70 -6.31 -9.10
N PRO A 134 -3.18 -6.40 -10.36
CA PRO A 134 -4.58 -6.62 -10.65
C PRO A 134 -5.13 -7.85 -9.93
N ALA A 135 -6.39 -7.81 -9.48
CA ALA A 135 -6.95 -8.85 -8.61
C ALA A 135 -7.03 -10.26 -9.23
N ASN A 136 -7.00 -10.36 -10.55
CA ASN A 136 -6.95 -11.63 -11.28
C ASN A 136 -5.55 -12.20 -11.45
N ASP A 137 -4.52 -11.47 -11.05
CA ASP A 137 -3.14 -11.93 -11.26
C ASP A 137 -2.77 -13.05 -10.27
N ASN A 138 -1.89 -13.95 -10.74
CA ASN A 138 -1.49 -15.12 -9.98
C ASN A 138 -0.35 -14.78 -9.02
N GLU A 139 -0.55 -15.05 -7.76
CA GLU A 139 0.40 -14.80 -6.67
C GLU A 139 1.77 -15.45 -6.89
N LYS A 140 1.79 -16.64 -7.51
CA LYS A 140 3.04 -17.38 -7.79
C LYS A 140 4.00 -16.62 -8.69
N LYS A 141 3.49 -15.76 -9.58
CA LYS A 141 4.32 -14.94 -10.47
C LYS A 141 5.14 -13.90 -9.70
N HIS A 142 4.60 -13.43 -8.57
CA HIS A 142 5.19 -12.34 -7.79
C HIS A 142 6.08 -12.84 -6.65
N ALA A 143 6.04 -14.12 -6.32
CA ALA A 143 6.82 -14.69 -5.22
C ALA A 143 8.33 -14.39 -5.31
N PRO A 144 9.00 -14.43 -6.48
CA PRO A 144 10.40 -14.05 -6.58
C PRO A 144 10.68 -12.58 -6.21
N SER A 145 9.81 -11.66 -6.66
CA SER A 145 9.94 -10.22 -6.40
C SER A 145 9.66 -9.86 -4.93
N LEU A 146 8.95 -10.73 -4.22
CA LEU A 146 8.55 -10.51 -2.83
C LEU A 146 9.57 -11.07 -1.81
N ARG A 147 10.67 -11.63 -2.26
CA ARG A 147 11.73 -12.12 -1.36
C ARG A 147 12.47 -11.01 -0.61
N GLY A 148 12.28 -9.76 -0.98
CA GLY A 148 12.93 -8.60 -0.41
C GLY A 148 14.29 -8.29 -1.05
N PRO A 149 14.75 -7.04 -0.93
CA PRO A 149 16.01 -6.60 -1.54
C PRO A 149 17.20 -7.32 -0.88
N GLY A 150 18.09 -7.87 -1.70
CA GLY A 150 19.37 -8.46 -1.26
C GLY A 150 19.38 -9.97 -1.06
N ARG A 151 18.37 -10.70 -1.55
CA ARG A 151 18.37 -12.17 -1.57
C ARG A 151 18.44 -12.67 -3.01
N CYS A 152 19.59 -13.18 -3.37
CA CYS A 152 19.77 -14.03 -4.53
C CYS A 152 19.27 -15.44 -4.23
#